data_ac6cc4057ba2ce7f5d1ed06cbebb8d43
#
_entry.id   ac6cc4057ba2ce7f5d1ed06cbebb8d43
#
_cell.length_a   1.000
_cell.length_b   1.000
_cell.length_c   1.000
_cell.angle_alpha   90.00
_cell.angle_beta   90.00
_cell.angle_gamma   90.00
#
_symmetry.space_group_name_H-M   'P 1'
#
loop_
_entity.id
_entity.type
_entity.pdbx_description
1 polymer ?
#
loop_
_entity_poly.entity_id
_entity_poly.type
_entity_poly.pdbx_seq_one_letter_code
_entity_poly.pdbx_strand_id
1 'polypeptide(L)'
;MISAVAAVGVAAGLTAAGCIRDYVPVGLALTTTALGTLLPILRDNDMLVGQFGRYIFAAGAVGELFPILIIAVFLTKRGHFIALASVALVGVLAISLTAIPWLARSSVVKRVIREGQDATGQITLRWAVVLLFVLLAMASRFGLDVVLGAMLAGIVLRVWTRRLNMDIEALEHKFDAVGYGIFIPIFFISSGMSLDLKSISQDPLRLILFFLMLLIVRGLPSLLVYRRALPARQRVEMTFITATTLPLLIALAEIGRQDGVMLPATAAALVGAGVLSVLVFPLVAVRLHRTAPLTPADVGIADGTDPNDPPVAEPIR
;
A
#
# COMPACT_ATOMS: atom_id res chain seq x y z
N MET A 1 2.99 -14.82 -5.02
CA MET A 1 3.32 -16.18 -4.52
C MET A 1 4.83 -16.41 -4.46
N ILE A 2 5.62 -16.18 -5.51
CA ILE A 2 7.08 -16.40 -5.50
C ILE A 2 7.76 -15.65 -4.36
N SER A 3 7.49 -14.36 -4.18
CA SER A 3 8.03 -13.56 -3.06
C SER A 3 7.61 -14.09 -1.69
N ALA A 4 6.39 -14.63 -1.55
CA ALA A 4 5.94 -15.19 -0.27
C ALA A 4 6.69 -16.47 0.09
N VAL A 5 6.90 -17.35 -0.89
CA VAL A 5 7.70 -18.58 -0.70
C VAL A 5 9.15 -18.22 -0.37
N ALA A 6 9.75 -17.29 -1.10
CA ALA A 6 11.11 -16.82 -0.83
C ALA A 6 11.22 -16.18 0.58
N ALA A 7 10.23 -15.36 0.99
CA ALA A 7 10.18 -14.75 2.29
C ALA A 7 10.12 -15.77 3.43
N VAL A 8 9.27 -16.77 3.31
CA VAL A 8 9.16 -17.86 4.29
C VAL A 8 10.47 -18.65 4.37
N GLY A 9 11.08 -18.97 3.23
CA GLY A 9 12.36 -19.69 3.18
C GLY A 9 13.49 -18.90 3.85
N VAL A 10 13.60 -17.60 3.55
CA VAL A 10 14.61 -16.72 4.15
C VAL A 10 14.36 -16.53 5.64
N ALA A 11 13.12 -16.30 6.05
CA ALA A 11 12.78 -16.14 7.46
C ALA A 11 13.03 -17.43 8.26
N ALA A 12 12.71 -18.61 7.70
CA ALA A 12 13.04 -19.89 8.30
C ALA A 12 14.56 -20.09 8.44
N GLY A 13 15.34 -19.72 7.42
CA GLY A 13 16.81 -19.72 7.50
C GLY A 13 17.36 -18.81 8.59
N LEU A 14 16.82 -17.62 8.76
CA LEU A 14 17.20 -16.69 9.85
C LEU A 14 16.83 -17.22 11.23
N THR A 15 15.71 -17.94 11.35
CA THR A 15 15.32 -18.63 12.59
C THR A 15 16.31 -19.73 12.91
N ALA A 16 16.67 -20.56 11.92
CA ALA A 16 17.67 -21.61 12.10
C ALA A 16 19.06 -21.06 12.47
N ALA A 17 19.40 -19.87 11.98
CA ALA A 17 20.63 -19.14 12.34
C ALA A 17 20.55 -18.45 13.71
N GLY A 18 19.41 -18.53 14.42
CA GLY A 18 19.21 -17.89 15.73
C GLY A 18 19.05 -16.36 15.70
N CYS A 19 18.89 -15.78 14.50
CA CYS A 19 18.76 -14.33 14.34
C CYS A 19 17.36 -13.80 14.71
N ILE A 20 16.33 -14.65 14.58
CA ILE A 20 14.93 -14.35 14.89
C ILE A 20 14.29 -15.52 15.63
N ARG A 21 13.26 -15.23 16.43
CA ARG A 21 12.54 -16.27 17.20
C ARG A 21 11.40 -16.92 16.42
N ASP A 22 10.68 -16.12 15.65
CA ASP A 22 9.58 -16.59 14.83
C ASP A 22 9.74 -16.07 13.38
N TYR A 23 9.62 -16.97 12.41
CA TYR A 23 9.78 -16.65 11.00
C TYR A 23 8.55 -15.96 10.40
N VAL A 24 7.36 -16.09 11.01
CA VAL A 24 6.11 -15.59 10.45
C VAL A 24 6.08 -14.06 10.35
N PRO A 25 6.28 -13.28 11.44
CA PRO A 25 6.26 -11.82 11.37
C PRO A 25 7.32 -11.26 10.42
N VAL A 26 8.55 -11.81 10.47
CA VAL A 26 9.65 -11.35 9.60
C VAL A 26 9.38 -11.74 8.14
N GLY A 27 8.91 -12.97 7.90
CA GLY A 27 8.54 -13.40 6.55
C GLY A 27 7.45 -12.53 5.95
N LEU A 28 6.40 -12.20 6.71
CA LEU A 28 5.36 -11.28 6.27
C LEU A 28 5.91 -9.88 5.99
N ALA A 29 6.75 -9.35 6.88
CA ALA A 29 7.39 -8.06 6.70
C ALA A 29 8.16 -7.96 5.37
N LEU A 30 8.88 -9.01 5.01
CA LEU A 30 9.64 -9.09 3.75
C LEU A 30 8.75 -9.22 2.51
N THR A 31 7.45 -9.49 2.64
CA THR A 31 6.51 -9.52 1.49
C THR A 31 5.76 -8.22 1.27
N THR A 32 5.89 -7.25 2.16
CA THR A 32 5.14 -5.99 2.11
C THR A 32 5.65 -5.04 1.02
N THR A 33 4.76 -4.19 0.54
CA THR A 33 5.07 -3.06 -0.37
C THR A 33 4.27 -1.85 0.11
N ALA A 34 4.89 -0.67 0.12
CA ALA A 34 4.26 0.58 0.56
C ALA A 34 3.79 1.41 -0.66
N LEU A 35 2.71 0.99 -1.32
CA LEU A 35 2.20 1.70 -2.50
C LEU A 35 1.75 3.12 -2.13
N GLY A 36 1.05 3.30 -1.01
CA GLY A 36 0.52 4.59 -0.59
C GLY A 36 1.60 5.67 -0.42
N THR A 37 2.76 5.32 0.13
CA THR A 37 3.89 6.26 0.27
C THR A 37 4.64 6.52 -1.03
N LEU A 38 4.55 5.58 -1.98
CA LEU A 38 5.20 5.70 -3.29
C LEU A 38 4.37 6.51 -4.29
N LEU A 39 3.04 6.52 -4.15
CA LEU A 39 2.12 7.12 -5.12
C LEU A 39 2.48 8.55 -5.53
N PRO A 40 2.78 9.50 -4.61
CA PRO A 40 3.17 10.86 -5.01
C PRO A 40 4.44 10.86 -5.86
N ILE A 41 5.47 10.13 -5.42
CA ILE A 41 6.76 10.07 -6.12
C ILE A 41 6.59 9.51 -7.53
N LEU A 42 5.78 8.46 -7.67
CA LEU A 42 5.52 7.81 -8.95
C LEU A 42 4.65 8.70 -9.86
N ARG A 43 3.68 9.43 -9.29
CA ARG A 43 2.82 10.37 -10.02
C ARG A 43 3.63 11.56 -10.55
N ASP A 44 4.46 12.17 -9.71
CA ASP A 44 5.31 13.32 -10.05
C ASP A 44 6.38 12.99 -11.09
N ASN A 45 6.63 11.72 -11.36
CA ASN A 45 7.60 11.24 -12.33
C ASN A 45 6.96 10.47 -13.50
N ASP A 46 5.66 10.61 -13.73
CA ASP A 46 4.90 9.99 -14.83
C ASP A 46 5.01 8.46 -14.92
N MET A 47 5.41 7.80 -13.82
CA MET A 47 5.61 6.34 -13.77
C MET A 47 4.31 5.55 -13.67
N LEU A 48 3.17 6.22 -13.46
CA LEU A 48 1.86 5.57 -13.34
C LEU A 48 1.09 5.48 -14.66
N VAL A 49 1.70 5.90 -15.77
CA VAL A 49 1.07 5.92 -17.08
C VAL A 49 1.18 4.55 -17.76
N GLY A 50 0.17 4.20 -18.57
CA GLY A 50 0.18 3.04 -19.46
C GLY A 50 0.16 1.68 -18.76
N GLN A 51 0.78 0.69 -19.39
CA GLN A 51 0.83 -0.69 -18.90
C GLN A 51 1.70 -0.84 -17.66
N PHE A 52 2.81 -0.12 -17.58
CA PHE A 52 3.72 -0.14 -16.44
C PHE A 52 3.03 0.32 -15.16
N GLY A 53 2.31 1.44 -15.21
CA GLY A 53 1.53 1.94 -14.08
C GLY A 53 0.49 0.93 -13.57
N ARG A 54 -0.21 0.24 -14.49
CA ARG A 54 -1.15 -0.83 -14.09
C ARG A 54 -0.49 -1.96 -13.33
N TYR A 55 0.72 -2.38 -13.73
CA TYR A 55 1.47 -3.41 -13.01
C TYR A 55 1.97 -2.92 -11.65
N ILE A 56 2.39 -1.64 -11.53
CA ILE A 56 2.76 -1.04 -10.24
C ILE A 56 1.58 -1.08 -9.27
N PHE A 57 0.40 -0.63 -9.70
CA PHE A 57 -0.81 -0.66 -8.88
C PHE A 57 -1.20 -2.09 -8.47
N ALA A 58 -1.17 -3.02 -9.40
CA ALA A 58 -1.53 -4.42 -9.10
C ALA A 58 -0.54 -5.06 -8.11
N ALA A 59 0.77 -4.88 -8.32
CA ALA A 59 1.80 -5.42 -7.44
C ALA A 59 1.78 -4.77 -6.05
N GLY A 60 1.57 -3.44 -5.99
CA GLY A 60 1.46 -2.70 -4.75
C GLY A 60 0.22 -3.10 -3.97
N ALA A 61 -0.95 -3.12 -4.60
CA ALA A 61 -2.19 -3.53 -3.96
C ALA A 61 -2.10 -4.94 -3.36
N VAL A 62 -1.58 -5.92 -4.11
CA VAL A 62 -1.37 -7.27 -3.59
C VAL A 62 -0.31 -7.27 -2.47
N GLY A 63 0.75 -6.46 -2.58
CA GLY A 63 1.81 -6.35 -1.59
C GLY A 63 1.37 -5.66 -0.28
N GLU A 64 0.27 -4.91 -0.29
CA GLU A 64 -0.34 -4.34 0.92
C GLU A 64 -1.47 -5.22 1.45
N LEU A 65 -2.41 -5.63 0.61
CA LEU A 65 -3.61 -6.36 1.03
C LEU A 65 -3.29 -7.76 1.59
N PHE A 66 -2.41 -8.50 0.93
CA PHE A 66 -2.09 -9.87 1.30
C PHE A 66 -1.49 -9.98 2.71
N PRO A 67 -0.45 -9.21 3.09
CA PRO A 67 0.08 -9.23 4.45
C PRO A 67 -0.95 -8.79 5.50
N ILE A 68 -1.77 -7.78 5.23
CA ILE A 68 -2.82 -7.30 6.15
C ILE A 68 -3.82 -8.43 6.46
N LEU A 69 -4.26 -9.16 5.45
CA LEU A 69 -5.18 -10.28 5.64
C LEU A 69 -4.54 -11.42 6.44
N ILE A 70 -3.26 -11.72 6.20
CA ILE A 70 -2.55 -12.74 6.96
C ILE A 70 -2.36 -12.32 8.41
N ILE A 71 -1.97 -11.05 8.67
CA ILE A 71 -1.87 -10.51 10.02
C ILE A 71 -3.21 -10.68 10.75
N ALA A 72 -4.30 -10.26 10.11
CA ALA A 72 -5.64 -10.33 10.69
C ALA A 72 -6.07 -11.75 11.10
N VAL A 73 -5.61 -12.77 10.34
CA VAL A 73 -6.01 -14.17 10.58
C VAL A 73 -5.01 -14.92 11.46
N PHE A 74 -3.71 -14.73 11.24
CA PHE A 74 -2.67 -15.59 11.85
C PHE A 74 -1.95 -14.97 13.06
N LEU A 75 -1.86 -13.63 13.13
CA LEU A 75 -1.19 -12.95 14.24
C LEU A 75 -2.15 -12.48 15.34
N THR A 76 -3.39 -12.91 15.32
CA THR A 76 -4.35 -12.56 16.38
C THR A 76 -4.22 -13.47 17.60
N LYS A 77 -4.30 -12.88 18.80
CA LYS A 77 -4.25 -13.62 20.10
C LYS A 77 -5.52 -14.43 20.41
N ARG A 78 -6.61 -14.21 19.67
CA ARG A 78 -7.95 -14.77 19.95
C ARG A 78 -8.22 -16.13 19.30
N GLY A 79 -7.25 -16.74 18.65
CA GLY A 79 -7.40 -17.99 17.90
C GLY A 79 -7.94 -17.78 16.48
N HIS A 80 -7.48 -18.62 15.55
CA HIS A 80 -7.72 -18.47 14.10
C HIS A 80 -9.20 -18.48 13.72
N PHE A 81 -10.04 -19.26 14.41
CA PHE A 81 -11.47 -19.33 14.11
C PHE A 81 -12.21 -18.03 14.49
N ILE A 82 -11.89 -17.47 15.66
CA ILE A 82 -12.45 -16.19 16.12
C ILE A 82 -11.96 -15.05 15.22
N ALA A 83 -10.71 -15.10 14.78
CA ALA A 83 -10.14 -14.14 13.86
C ALA A 83 -10.86 -14.14 12.50
N LEU A 84 -11.05 -15.31 11.90
CA LEU A 84 -11.83 -15.47 10.67
C LEU A 84 -13.26 -14.96 10.81
N ALA A 85 -13.92 -15.30 11.92
CA ALA A 85 -15.26 -14.80 12.23
C ALA A 85 -15.28 -13.26 12.37
N SER A 86 -14.28 -12.68 13.03
CA SER A 86 -14.14 -11.23 13.18
C SER A 86 -13.92 -10.54 11.83
N VAL A 87 -13.03 -11.05 10.99
CA VAL A 87 -12.79 -10.53 9.63
C VAL A 87 -14.06 -10.63 8.79
N ALA A 88 -14.75 -11.77 8.84
CA ALA A 88 -16.02 -11.95 8.13
C ALA A 88 -17.08 -10.97 8.63
N LEU A 89 -17.22 -10.80 9.94
CA LEU A 89 -18.18 -9.88 10.55
C LEU A 89 -17.93 -8.42 10.13
N VAL A 90 -16.69 -7.96 10.27
CA VAL A 90 -16.31 -6.58 9.89
C VAL A 90 -16.45 -6.39 8.36
N GLY A 91 -16.13 -7.42 7.58
CA GLY A 91 -16.35 -7.43 6.13
C GLY A 91 -17.83 -7.33 5.77
N VAL A 92 -18.70 -8.11 6.41
CA VAL A 92 -20.17 -8.06 6.21
C VAL A 92 -20.72 -6.69 6.61
N LEU A 93 -20.23 -6.11 7.71
CA LEU A 93 -20.61 -4.75 8.13
C LEU A 93 -20.17 -3.70 7.10
N ALA A 94 -18.96 -3.79 6.60
CA ALA A 94 -18.46 -2.91 5.55
C ALA A 94 -19.31 -3.04 4.27
N ILE A 95 -19.65 -4.27 3.87
CA ILE A 95 -20.55 -4.53 2.72
C ILE A 95 -21.93 -3.94 2.99
N SER A 96 -22.48 -4.11 4.18
CA SER A 96 -23.79 -3.55 4.56
C SER A 96 -23.80 -2.02 4.45
N LEU A 97 -22.71 -1.36 4.85
CA LEU A 97 -22.55 0.07 4.70
C LEU A 97 -22.54 0.51 3.22
N THR A 98 -22.11 -0.34 2.30
CA THR A 98 -22.22 -0.04 0.85
C THR A 98 -23.65 0.06 0.35
N ALA A 99 -24.64 -0.44 1.10
CA ALA A 99 -26.05 -0.35 0.76
C ALA A 99 -26.70 1.00 1.16
N ILE A 100 -26.06 1.80 2.01
CA ILE A 100 -26.62 3.09 2.49
C ILE A 100 -27.03 4.01 1.32
N PRO A 101 -26.23 4.21 0.25
CA PRO A 101 -26.67 5.02 -0.89
C PRO A 101 -27.90 4.46 -1.63
N TRP A 102 -28.14 3.15 -1.51
CA TRP A 102 -29.32 2.52 -2.11
C TRP A 102 -30.59 2.83 -1.30
N LEU A 103 -30.48 2.93 0.02
CA LEU A 103 -31.60 3.36 0.88
C LEU A 103 -31.85 4.88 0.71
N ALA A 104 -30.77 5.66 0.45
CA ALA A 104 -30.83 7.12 0.25
C ALA A 104 -31.19 7.50 -1.21
N ARG A 105 -32.21 6.84 -1.82
CA ARG A 105 -32.64 7.08 -3.19
C ARG A 105 -33.30 8.44 -3.44
N SER A 106 -33.56 9.21 -2.39
CA SER A 106 -34.21 10.54 -2.48
C SER A 106 -33.34 11.51 -3.31
N SER A 107 -33.99 12.18 -4.26
CA SER A 107 -33.35 13.25 -5.07
C SER A 107 -32.80 14.38 -4.20
N VAL A 108 -33.42 14.60 -3.03
CA VAL A 108 -32.98 15.61 -2.06
C VAL A 108 -31.62 15.24 -1.45
N VAL A 109 -31.41 13.99 -1.05
CA VAL A 109 -30.13 13.52 -0.49
C VAL A 109 -29.02 13.66 -1.52
N LYS A 110 -29.26 13.28 -2.77
CA LYS A 110 -28.27 13.44 -3.85
C LYS A 110 -27.91 14.91 -4.10
N ARG A 111 -28.92 15.81 -4.05
CA ARG A 111 -28.71 17.24 -4.20
C ARG A 111 -27.86 17.81 -3.05
N VAL A 112 -28.21 17.49 -1.81
CA VAL A 112 -27.47 17.96 -0.61
C VAL A 112 -26.03 17.47 -0.62
N ILE A 113 -25.78 16.22 -1.01
CA ILE A 113 -24.42 15.69 -1.12
C ILE A 113 -23.65 16.43 -2.22
N ARG A 114 -24.25 16.67 -3.37
CA ARG A 114 -23.60 17.30 -4.52
C ARG A 114 -23.31 18.79 -4.25
N GLU A 115 -24.25 19.53 -3.70
CA GLU A 115 -24.06 20.94 -3.30
C GLU A 115 -23.11 21.07 -2.10
N GLY A 116 -23.03 20.04 -1.24
CA GLY A 116 -22.15 20.01 -0.09
C GLY A 116 -20.68 19.64 -0.40
N GLN A 117 -20.37 19.15 -1.62
CA GLN A 117 -18.98 18.86 -2.00
C GLN A 117 -18.12 20.11 -2.14
N ASP A 118 -18.71 21.17 -2.71
CA ASP A 118 -18.02 22.42 -3.02
C ASP A 118 -18.24 23.50 -1.94
N ALA A 119 -19.17 23.24 -1.00
CA ALA A 119 -19.42 24.16 0.10
C ALA A 119 -18.27 24.16 1.13
N THR A 120 -18.04 25.30 1.76
CA THR A 120 -17.06 25.47 2.87
C THR A 120 -17.22 24.45 3.99
N GLY A 121 -18.41 23.86 4.15
CA GLY A 121 -18.72 22.83 5.15
C GLY A 121 -18.04 21.49 4.92
N GLN A 122 -17.55 21.18 3.70
CA GLN A 122 -16.84 19.94 3.35
C GLN A 122 -17.57 18.67 3.85
N ILE A 123 -18.88 18.62 3.70
CA ILE A 123 -19.75 17.57 4.28
C ILE A 123 -19.29 16.17 3.87
N THR A 124 -18.92 15.99 2.61
CA THR A 124 -18.45 14.71 2.08
C THR A 124 -17.17 14.23 2.75
N LEU A 125 -16.20 15.12 2.93
CA LEU A 125 -14.94 14.80 3.61
C LEU A 125 -15.19 14.41 5.07
N ARG A 126 -16.08 15.13 5.76
CA ARG A 126 -16.43 14.82 7.16
C ARG A 126 -17.07 13.43 7.29
N TRP A 127 -18.02 13.09 6.42
CA TRP A 127 -18.63 11.75 6.42
C TRP A 127 -17.64 10.66 6.07
N ALA A 128 -16.71 10.91 5.16
CA ALA A 128 -15.64 9.97 4.83
C ALA A 128 -14.71 9.73 6.02
N VAL A 129 -14.35 10.80 6.77
CA VAL A 129 -13.55 10.70 8.00
C VAL A 129 -14.33 9.98 9.11
N VAL A 130 -15.63 10.25 9.29
CA VAL A 130 -16.48 9.51 10.24
C VAL A 130 -16.53 8.03 9.89
N LEU A 131 -16.74 7.69 8.62
CA LEU A 131 -16.73 6.30 8.14
C LEU A 131 -15.39 5.62 8.46
N LEU A 132 -14.28 6.30 8.20
CA LEU A 132 -12.94 5.83 8.53
C LEU A 132 -12.83 5.49 10.02
N PHE A 133 -13.13 6.45 10.91
CA PHE A 133 -13.03 6.23 12.35
C PHE A 133 -13.98 5.14 12.87
N VAL A 134 -15.18 5.05 12.33
CA VAL A 134 -16.13 3.98 12.70
C VAL A 134 -15.55 2.61 12.37
N LEU A 135 -15.02 2.42 11.16
CA LEU A 135 -14.45 1.13 10.75
C LEU A 135 -13.13 0.82 11.44
N LEU A 136 -12.29 1.83 11.74
CA LEU A 136 -11.13 1.65 12.60
C LEU A 136 -11.52 1.18 14.01
N ALA A 137 -12.47 1.86 14.63
CA ALA A 137 -12.94 1.51 15.97
C ALA A 137 -13.56 0.11 16.00
N MET A 138 -14.31 -0.26 14.96
CA MET A 138 -14.87 -1.61 14.83
C MET A 138 -13.76 -2.66 14.69
N ALA A 139 -12.81 -2.46 13.77
CA ALA A 139 -11.69 -3.37 13.60
C ALA A 139 -10.96 -3.59 14.93
N SER A 140 -10.59 -2.51 15.62
CA SER A 140 -9.93 -2.54 16.92
C SER A 140 -10.77 -3.27 17.99
N ARG A 141 -12.08 -3.01 18.05
CA ARG A 141 -12.97 -3.65 19.02
C ARG A 141 -13.09 -5.18 18.82
N PHE A 142 -13.02 -5.62 17.58
CA PHE A 142 -13.00 -7.05 17.24
C PHE A 142 -11.60 -7.68 17.31
N GLY A 143 -10.59 -6.92 17.71
CA GLY A 143 -9.19 -7.38 17.86
C GLY A 143 -8.49 -7.58 16.51
N LEU A 144 -8.96 -6.90 15.47
CA LEU A 144 -8.34 -6.83 14.16
C LEU A 144 -7.40 -5.61 14.10
N ASP A 145 -6.43 -5.66 13.20
CA ASP A 145 -5.56 -4.52 12.93
C ASP A 145 -6.35 -3.33 12.37
N VAL A 146 -6.01 -2.12 12.83
CA VAL A 146 -6.67 -0.88 12.42
C VAL A 146 -6.48 -0.59 10.91
N VAL A 147 -5.38 -1.07 10.32
CA VAL A 147 -5.11 -0.92 8.88
C VAL A 147 -6.18 -1.64 8.05
N LEU A 148 -6.67 -2.80 8.51
CA LEU A 148 -7.78 -3.50 7.88
C LEU A 148 -9.06 -2.65 7.88
N GLY A 149 -9.36 -2.00 9.02
CA GLY A 149 -10.49 -1.07 9.14
C GLY A 149 -10.40 0.10 8.16
N ALA A 150 -9.21 0.71 8.05
CA ALA A 150 -8.95 1.81 7.13
C ALA A 150 -9.13 1.37 5.65
N MET A 151 -8.61 0.20 5.30
CA MET A 151 -8.78 -0.38 3.96
C MET A 151 -10.25 -0.59 3.60
N LEU A 152 -11.03 -1.17 4.51
CA LEU A 152 -12.45 -1.39 4.32
C LEU A 152 -13.22 -0.07 4.18
N ALA A 153 -12.85 0.98 4.95
CA ALA A 153 -13.42 2.31 4.81
C ALA A 153 -13.18 2.89 3.40
N GLY A 154 -11.98 2.74 2.86
CA GLY A 154 -11.66 3.13 1.50
C GLY A 154 -12.49 2.41 0.45
N ILE A 155 -12.69 1.10 0.60
CA ILE A 155 -13.54 0.29 -0.30
C ILE A 155 -15.00 0.77 -0.24
N VAL A 156 -15.55 0.97 0.96
CA VAL A 156 -16.93 1.48 1.14
C VAL A 156 -17.09 2.86 0.51
N LEU A 157 -16.14 3.76 0.78
CA LEU A 157 -16.14 5.12 0.23
C LEU A 157 -16.12 5.11 -1.30
N ARG A 158 -15.28 4.26 -1.91
CA ARG A 158 -15.24 4.10 -3.37
C ARG A 158 -16.56 3.62 -3.96
N VAL A 159 -17.27 2.75 -3.26
CA VAL A 159 -18.62 2.30 -3.69
C VAL A 159 -19.62 3.46 -3.57
N TRP A 160 -19.54 4.25 -2.50
CA TRP A 160 -20.42 5.41 -2.31
C TRP A 160 -20.20 6.48 -3.38
N THR A 161 -18.97 6.85 -3.67
CA THR A 161 -18.65 7.85 -4.70
C THR A 161 -19.18 7.45 -6.05
N ARG A 162 -19.03 6.18 -6.44
CA ARG A 162 -19.55 5.67 -7.71
C ARG A 162 -21.09 5.67 -7.77
N ARG A 163 -21.75 5.25 -6.68
CA ARG A 163 -23.23 5.13 -6.64
C ARG A 163 -23.94 6.49 -6.54
N LEU A 164 -23.32 7.45 -5.90
CA LEU A 164 -23.85 8.80 -5.70
C LEU A 164 -23.43 9.77 -6.83
N ASN A 165 -22.67 9.30 -7.83
CA ASN A 165 -22.07 10.13 -8.89
C ASN A 165 -21.32 11.33 -8.32
N MET A 166 -20.56 11.10 -7.25
CA MET A 166 -19.71 12.12 -6.64
C MET A 166 -18.43 12.30 -7.47
N ASP A 167 -17.89 13.49 -7.44
CA ASP A 167 -16.57 13.75 -8.02
C ASP A 167 -15.50 13.06 -7.17
N ILE A 168 -14.98 11.94 -7.71
CA ILE A 168 -13.96 11.13 -7.04
C ILE A 168 -12.64 11.90 -7.00
N GLU A 169 -12.30 12.59 -8.08
CA GLU A 169 -11.03 13.29 -8.23
C GLU A 169 -10.92 14.46 -7.23
N ALA A 170 -11.99 15.26 -7.11
CA ALA A 170 -12.06 16.31 -6.11
C ALA A 170 -11.94 15.77 -4.66
N LEU A 171 -12.53 14.61 -4.38
CA LEU A 171 -12.42 13.99 -3.06
C LEU A 171 -11.02 13.42 -2.80
N GLU A 172 -10.41 12.75 -3.78
CA GLU A 172 -9.04 12.25 -3.71
C GLU A 172 -8.06 13.41 -3.46
N HIS A 173 -8.16 14.53 -4.18
CA HIS A 173 -7.32 15.70 -3.94
C HIS A 173 -7.42 16.25 -2.51
N LYS A 174 -8.61 16.23 -1.91
CA LYS A 174 -8.80 16.66 -0.52
C LYS A 174 -8.13 15.70 0.47
N PHE A 175 -8.26 14.39 0.24
CA PHE A 175 -7.57 13.40 1.05
C PHE A 175 -6.05 13.45 0.86
N ASP A 176 -5.59 13.64 -0.37
CA ASP A 176 -4.17 13.78 -0.69
C ASP A 176 -3.57 15.00 0.02
N ALA A 177 -4.25 16.15 -0.01
CA ALA A 177 -3.78 17.36 0.65
C ALA A 177 -3.60 17.18 2.18
N VAL A 178 -4.55 16.51 2.83
CA VAL A 178 -4.47 16.26 4.28
C VAL A 178 -3.53 15.08 4.58
N GLY A 179 -3.60 14.03 3.80
CA GLY A 179 -2.77 12.83 3.95
C GLY A 179 -1.30 13.13 3.77
N TYR A 180 -0.92 13.64 2.60
CA TYR A 180 0.47 13.92 2.27
C TYR A 180 0.99 15.21 2.90
N GLY A 181 0.11 16.20 3.12
CA GLY A 181 0.51 17.47 3.73
C GLY A 181 0.70 17.41 5.25
N ILE A 182 -0.02 16.54 5.95
CA ILE A 182 -0.05 16.52 7.41
C ILE A 182 0.22 15.12 7.98
N PHE A 183 -0.62 14.13 7.67
CA PHE A 183 -0.57 12.84 8.37
C PHE A 183 0.66 12.01 8.03
N ILE A 184 1.05 11.94 6.78
CA ILE A 184 2.23 11.18 6.35
C ILE A 184 3.53 11.76 6.91
N PRO A 185 3.80 13.09 6.87
CA PRO A 185 4.94 13.69 7.56
C PRO A 185 4.97 13.38 9.08
N ILE A 186 3.82 13.55 9.77
CA ILE A 186 3.73 13.22 11.20
C ILE A 186 4.03 11.74 11.45
N PHE A 187 3.50 10.84 10.61
CA PHE A 187 3.79 9.42 10.69
C PHE A 187 5.29 9.12 10.56
N PHE A 188 5.98 9.72 9.58
CA PHE A 188 7.42 9.52 9.40
C PHE A 188 8.24 10.07 10.56
N ILE A 189 7.89 11.27 11.07
CA ILE A 189 8.55 11.87 12.24
C ILE A 189 8.35 10.98 13.47
N SER A 190 7.12 10.58 13.76
CA SER A 190 6.78 9.71 14.89
C SER A 190 7.49 8.36 14.81
N SER A 191 7.52 7.77 13.62
CA SER A 191 8.20 6.50 13.35
C SER A 191 9.73 6.64 13.53
N GLY A 192 10.30 7.75 13.07
CA GLY A 192 11.72 8.05 13.25
C GLY A 192 12.09 8.26 14.72
N MET A 193 11.23 8.94 15.48
CA MET A 193 11.42 9.16 16.92
C MET A 193 11.33 7.86 17.74
N SER A 194 10.53 6.89 17.30
CA SER A 194 10.39 5.59 17.94
C SER A 194 11.52 4.59 17.58
N LEU A 195 12.41 4.97 16.66
CA LEU A 195 13.49 4.12 16.19
C LEU A 195 14.59 4.00 17.27
N ASP A 196 14.93 2.79 17.68
CA ASP A 196 16.03 2.55 18.60
C ASP A 196 17.38 2.64 17.87
N LEU A 197 17.87 3.86 17.73
CA LEU A 197 19.16 4.15 17.08
C LEU A 197 20.35 3.49 17.82
N LYS A 198 20.24 3.27 19.14
CA LYS A 198 21.28 2.62 19.92
C LYS A 198 21.41 1.15 19.52
N SER A 199 20.30 0.43 19.43
CA SER A 199 20.30 -0.97 18.96
C SER A 199 20.80 -1.09 17.52
N ILE A 200 20.47 -0.14 16.65
CA ILE A 200 20.96 -0.10 15.25
C ILE A 200 22.46 0.14 15.20
N SER A 201 22.98 1.06 16.02
CA SER A 201 24.42 1.37 16.04
C SER A 201 25.27 0.23 16.57
N GLN A 202 24.71 -0.62 17.42
CA GLN A 202 25.40 -1.81 17.97
C GLN A 202 25.50 -2.95 16.95
N ASP A 203 24.55 -3.07 16.03
CA ASP A 203 24.54 -4.11 15.00
C ASP A 203 24.09 -3.55 13.63
N PRO A 204 24.90 -2.70 13.00
CA PRO A 204 24.57 -2.10 11.70
C PRO A 204 24.50 -3.16 10.58
N LEU A 205 25.21 -4.27 10.74
CA LEU A 205 25.19 -5.36 9.75
C LEU A 205 23.80 -5.96 9.62
N ARG A 206 23.06 -6.09 10.72
CA ARG A 206 21.69 -6.61 10.72
C ARG A 206 20.74 -5.70 9.93
N LEU A 207 20.89 -4.38 10.05
CA LEU A 207 20.12 -3.42 9.27
C LEU A 207 20.40 -3.57 7.77
N ILE A 208 21.69 -3.63 7.39
CA ILE A 208 22.09 -3.83 5.99
C ILE A 208 21.56 -5.15 5.45
N LEU A 209 21.62 -6.21 6.26
CA LEU A 209 21.09 -7.53 5.90
C LEU A 209 19.58 -7.45 5.57
N PHE A 210 18.76 -6.84 6.43
CA PHE A 210 17.34 -6.68 6.17
C PHE A 210 17.05 -5.78 4.97
N PHE A 211 17.82 -4.72 4.78
CA PHE A 211 17.69 -3.85 3.61
C PHE A 211 17.95 -4.61 2.30
N LEU A 212 18.99 -5.41 2.25
CA LEU A 212 19.28 -6.27 1.10
C LEU A 212 18.24 -7.38 0.93
N MET A 213 17.74 -7.95 2.03
CA MET A 213 16.67 -8.95 1.98
C MET A 213 15.36 -8.41 1.43
N LEU A 214 14.97 -7.18 1.77
CA LEU A 214 13.82 -6.52 1.14
C LEU A 214 13.97 -6.48 -0.38
N LEU A 215 15.16 -6.11 -0.87
CA LEU A 215 15.43 -6.08 -2.30
C LEU A 215 15.42 -7.47 -2.93
N ILE A 216 16.08 -8.44 -2.30
CA ILE A 216 16.21 -9.80 -2.84
C ILE A 216 14.88 -10.55 -2.81
N VAL A 217 14.20 -10.55 -1.66
CA VAL A 217 12.99 -11.36 -1.44
C VAL A 217 11.78 -10.77 -2.14
N ARG A 218 11.64 -9.44 -2.09
CA ARG A 218 10.48 -8.77 -2.65
C ARG A 218 10.74 -8.17 -4.03
N GLY A 219 11.91 -7.60 -4.26
CA GLY A 219 12.27 -6.94 -5.49
C GLY A 219 12.63 -7.91 -6.62
N LEU A 220 13.65 -8.75 -6.44
CA LEU A 220 14.17 -9.61 -7.52
C LEU A 220 13.13 -10.52 -8.20
N PRO A 221 12.13 -11.08 -7.53
CA PRO A 221 11.09 -11.85 -8.21
C PRO A 221 10.39 -11.09 -9.33
N SER A 222 10.31 -9.75 -9.26
CA SER A 222 9.69 -8.93 -10.30
C SER A 222 10.45 -9.03 -11.64
N LEU A 223 11.78 -9.25 -11.64
CA LEU A 223 12.57 -9.47 -12.86
C LEU A 223 12.11 -10.69 -13.64
N LEU A 224 11.71 -11.74 -12.92
CA LEU A 224 11.26 -13.00 -13.52
C LEU A 224 9.77 -12.97 -13.86
N VAL A 225 8.93 -12.46 -12.96
CA VAL A 225 7.47 -12.44 -13.11
C VAL A 225 7.07 -11.59 -14.32
N TYR A 226 7.67 -10.40 -14.47
CA TYR A 226 7.32 -9.46 -15.53
C TYR A 226 8.15 -9.59 -16.81
N ARG A 227 8.95 -10.67 -16.96
CA ARG A 227 9.87 -10.87 -18.11
C ARG A 227 9.19 -10.87 -19.48
N ARG A 228 7.92 -11.28 -19.54
CA ARG A 228 7.13 -11.34 -20.78
C ARG A 228 6.25 -10.11 -21.00
N ALA A 229 6.10 -9.27 -19.99
CA ALA A 229 5.14 -8.18 -20.00
C ALA A 229 5.82 -6.80 -20.01
N LEU A 230 7.06 -6.71 -19.51
CA LEU A 230 7.78 -5.46 -19.39
C LEU A 230 9.20 -5.56 -19.95
N PRO A 231 9.72 -4.48 -20.56
CA PRO A 231 11.11 -4.39 -21.00
C PRO A 231 12.07 -4.48 -19.79
N ALA A 232 13.33 -4.85 -20.05
CA ALA A 232 14.31 -5.14 -19.01
C ALA A 232 14.46 -3.98 -18.00
N ARG A 233 14.47 -2.74 -18.48
CA ARG A 233 14.58 -1.55 -17.67
C ARG A 233 13.40 -1.39 -16.71
N GLN A 234 12.17 -1.43 -17.21
CA GLN A 234 10.97 -1.33 -16.38
C GLN A 234 10.88 -2.47 -15.34
N ARG A 235 11.43 -3.65 -15.63
CA ARG A 235 11.55 -4.74 -14.65
C ARG A 235 12.50 -4.38 -13.52
N VAL A 236 13.62 -3.71 -13.82
CA VAL A 236 14.55 -3.23 -12.78
C VAL A 236 13.91 -2.12 -11.95
N GLU A 237 13.21 -1.17 -12.59
CA GLU A 237 12.42 -0.14 -11.87
C GLU A 237 11.40 -0.80 -10.95
N MET A 238 10.65 -1.80 -11.45
CA MET A 238 9.66 -2.57 -10.68
C MET A 238 10.30 -3.28 -9.47
N THR A 239 11.56 -3.74 -9.59
CA THR A 239 12.30 -4.37 -8.50
C THR A 239 12.44 -3.42 -7.32
N PHE A 240 12.83 -2.18 -7.55
CA PHE A 240 13.00 -1.18 -6.50
C PHE A 240 11.63 -0.70 -5.96
N ILE A 241 10.66 -0.47 -6.84
CA ILE A 241 9.31 -0.04 -6.44
C ILE A 241 8.67 -1.08 -5.52
N THR A 242 8.69 -2.35 -5.89
CA THR A 242 8.06 -3.41 -5.10
C THR A 242 8.78 -3.72 -3.80
N ALA A 243 10.09 -3.49 -3.74
CA ALA A 243 10.90 -3.69 -2.53
C ALA A 243 10.74 -2.56 -1.50
N THR A 244 10.16 -1.41 -1.89
CA THR A 244 9.93 -0.28 -0.97
C THR A 244 8.80 -0.60 -0.01
N THR A 245 9.09 -0.54 1.30
CA THR A 245 8.12 -0.83 2.37
C THR A 245 8.46 -0.04 3.63
N LEU A 246 7.46 0.38 4.40
CA LEU A 246 7.66 0.94 5.73
C LEU A 246 6.42 0.83 6.64
N PRO A 247 5.21 1.35 6.30
CA PRO A 247 4.10 1.44 7.26
C PRO A 247 3.73 0.08 7.85
N LEU A 248 3.52 -0.90 6.99
CA LEU A 248 3.11 -2.24 7.40
C LEU A 248 4.25 -2.99 8.12
N LEU A 249 5.49 -2.67 7.78
CA LEU A 249 6.67 -3.24 8.43
C LEU A 249 6.81 -2.73 9.87
N ILE A 250 6.49 -1.44 10.14
CA ILE A 250 6.43 -0.89 11.49
C ILE A 250 5.36 -1.62 12.32
N ALA A 251 4.16 -1.79 11.75
CA ALA A 251 3.07 -2.49 12.43
C ALA A 251 3.47 -3.93 12.79
N LEU A 252 4.08 -4.67 11.86
CA LEU A 252 4.56 -6.03 12.09
C LEU A 252 5.68 -6.12 13.12
N ALA A 253 6.62 -5.18 13.08
CA ALA A 253 7.71 -5.10 14.07
C ALA A 253 7.16 -4.84 15.47
N GLU A 254 6.18 -3.95 15.61
CA GLU A 254 5.53 -3.65 16.88
C GLU A 254 4.71 -4.83 17.40
N ILE A 255 3.92 -5.50 16.57
CA ILE A 255 3.19 -6.72 16.93
C ILE A 255 4.18 -7.80 17.36
N GLY A 256 5.22 -8.06 16.58
CA GLY A 256 6.24 -9.07 16.89
C GLY A 256 6.97 -8.81 18.19
N ARG A 257 7.23 -7.53 18.52
CA ARG A 257 7.83 -7.09 19.77
C ARG A 257 6.88 -7.28 20.97
N GLN A 258 5.62 -6.85 20.83
CA GLN A 258 4.60 -6.97 21.90
C GLN A 258 4.26 -8.42 22.22
N ASP A 259 4.30 -9.30 21.23
CA ASP A 259 4.04 -10.73 21.38
C ASP A 259 5.28 -11.52 21.84
N GLY A 260 6.43 -10.85 21.96
CA GLY A 260 7.69 -11.45 22.39
C GLY A 260 8.32 -12.42 21.40
N VAL A 261 7.82 -12.44 20.15
CA VAL A 261 8.33 -13.29 19.06
C VAL A 261 9.44 -12.62 18.24
N MET A 262 9.64 -11.32 18.44
CA MET A 262 10.71 -10.54 17.79
C MET A 262 11.57 -9.82 18.83
N LEU A 263 12.89 -9.95 18.71
CA LEU A 263 13.83 -9.21 19.56
C LEU A 263 13.76 -7.70 19.26
N PRO A 264 13.89 -6.81 20.27
CA PRO A 264 13.88 -5.36 20.04
C PRO A 264 14.92 -4.89 19.03
N ALA A 265 16.12 -5.44 19.05
CA ALA A 265 17.18 -5.14 18.08
C ALA A 265 16.82 -5.59 16.66
N THR A 266 16.12 -6.71 16.50
CA THR A 266 15.64 -7.19 15.20
C THR A 266 14.53 -6.29 14.67
N ALA A 267 13.58 -5.88 15.52
CA ALA A 267 12.51 -4.95 15.18
C ALA A 267 13.08 -3.59 14.75
N ALA A 268 14.03 -3.03 15.51
CA ALA A 268 14.69 -1.77 15.20
C ALA A 268 15.45 -1.84 13.86
N ALA A 269 16.21 -2.89 13.61
CA ALA A 269 16.94 -3.09 12.36
C ALA A 269 16.00 -3.26 11.16
N LEU A 270 14.89 -3.97 11.34
CA LEU A 270 13.88 -4.18 10.30
C LEU A 270 13.18 -2.86 9.93
N VAL A 271 12.76 -2.07 10.92
CA VAL A 271 12.17 -0.74 10.70
C VAL A 271 13.18 0.20 10.08
N GLY A 272 14.43 0.21 10.54
CA GLY A 272 15.51 0.99 9.94
C GLY A 272 15.76 0.63 8.47
N ALA A 273 15.72 -0.67 8.12
CA ALA A 273 15.81 -1.13 6.74
C ALA A 273 14.62 -0.63 5.90
N GLY A 274 13.41 -0.60 6.47
CA GLY A 274 12.23 -0.01 5.85
C GLY A 274 12.41 1.48 5.55
N VAL A 275 12.90 2.26 6.52
CA VAL A 275 13.20 3.69 6.33
C VAL A 275 14.20 3.88 5.19
N LEU A 276 15.30 3.12 5.17
CA LEU A 276 16.28 3.17 4.08
C LEU A 276 15.64 2.77 2.75
N SER A 277 14.74 1.79 2.73
CA SER A 277 14.08 1.36 1.50
C SER A 277 13.24 2.47 0.88
N VAL A 278 12.50 3.23 1.68
CA VAL A 278 11.70 4.38 1.22
C VAL A 278 12.57 5.54 0.73
N LEU A 279 13.75 5.73 1.32
CA LEU A 279 14.68 6.77 0.89
C LEU A 279 15.45 6.41 -0.38
N VAL A 280 15.95 5.18 -0.48
CA VAL A 280 16.89 4.77 -1.53
C VAL A 280 16.20 4.20 -2.75
N PHE A 281 15.27 3.26 -2.58
CA PHE A 281 14.71 2.51 -3.71
C PHE A 281 13.91 3.37 -4.69
N PRO A 282 13.02 4.30 -4.25
CA PRO A 282 12.31 5.17 -5.17
C PRO A 282 13.25 6.10 -5.93
N LEU A 283 14.31 6.61 -5.28
CA LEU A 283 15.31 7.45 -5.94
C LEU A 283 16.02 6.70 -7.06
N VAL A 284 16.38 5.43 -6.84
CA VAL A 284 17.00 4.59 -7.86
C VAL A 284 16.01 4.33 -9.01
N ALA A 285 14.76 3.97 -8.69
CA ALA A 285 13.72 3.73 -9.68
C ALA A 285 13.47 4.96 -10.56
N VAL A 286 13.32 6.15 -9.94
CA VAL A 286 13.10 7.41 -10.66
C VAL A 286 14.31 7.79 -11.52
N ARG A 287 15.53 7.64 -11.01
CA ARG A 287 16.75 7.91 -11.81
C ARG A 287 16.82 7.00 -13.03
N LEU A 288 16.54 5.72 -12.85
CA LEU A 288 16.47 4.77 -13.97
C LEU A 288 15.38 5.20 -14.95
N HIS A 289 14.23 5.63 -14.50
CA HIS A 289 13.12 6.07 -15.34
C HIS A 289 13.47 7.31 -16.17
N ARG A 290 14.17 8.29 -15.62
CA ARG A 290 14.55 9.54 -16.29
C ARG A 290 15.69 9.40 -17.29
N THR A 291 16.53 8.37 -17.20
CA THR A 291 17.73 8.22 -18.04
C THR A 291 17.46 7.83 -19.49
N ALA A 292 16.23 7.45 -19.87
CA ALA A 292 15.86 7.26 -21.26
C ALA A 292 14.40 7.70 -21.48
N PRO A 293 14.10 8.51 -22.48
CA PRO A 293 12.76 8.90 -22.82
C PRO A 293 11.91 7.67 -23.12
N LEU A 294 10.63 7.73 -22.70
CA LEU A 294 9.64 6.70 -23.02
C LEU A 294 9.52 6.60 -24.54
N THR A 295 9.72 5.41 -25.08
CA THR A 295 9.38 5.18 -26.48
C THR A 295 7.85 5.04 -26.61
N PRO A 296 7.26 5.36 -27.78
CA PRO A 296 5.82 5.16 -28.01
C PRO A 296 5.33 3.75 -27.65
N ALA A 297 6.18 2.73 -27.82
CA ALA A 297 5.92 1.35 -27.42
C ALA A 297 5.84 1.18 -25.89
N ASP A 298 6.55 1.98 -25.10
CA ASP A 298 6.53 1.93 -23.63
C ASP A 298 5.25 2.53 -23.04
N VAL A 299 4.62 3.46 -23.77
CA VAL A 299 3.38 4.13 -23.35
C VAL A 299 2.13 3.27 -23.67
N GLY A 300 2.31 2.16 -24.41
CA GLY A 300 1.18 1.28 -24.79
C GLY A 300 0.19 1.95 -25.74
N ILE A 301 0.61 3.01 -26.40
CA ILE A 301 0.01 3.48 -27.62
C ILE A 301 0.49 2.49 -28.70
N ALA A 302 -0.03 1.27 -28.65
CA ALA A 302 -0.12 0.47 -29.86
C ALA A 302 -0.91 1.35 -30.82
N ASP A 303 -0.29 1.66 -31.91
CA ASP A 303 -0.85 2.34 -33.06
C ASP A 303 -2.28 1.85 -33.32
N GLY A 304 -3.25 2.47 -32.63
CA GLY A 304 -4.68 2.22 -32.78
C GLY A 304 -5.20 3.06 -33.96
N THR A 305 -4.50 3.03 -35.01
CA THR A 305 -5.10 3.30 -36.33
C THR A 305 -5.84 2.01 -36.72
N ASP A 306 -7.06 1.86 -36.18
CA ASP A 306 -8.06 1.03 -36.85
C ASP A 306 -8.16 1.58 -38.28
N PRO A 307 -7.90 0.77 -39.34
CA PRO A 307 -8.01 1.22 -40.71
C PRO A 307 -9.38 1.81 -41.09
N ASN A 308 -10.37 1.70 -40.20
CA ASN A 308 -11.73 2.17 -40.35
C ASN A 308 -12.06 3.43 -39.52
N ASP A 309 -11.11 4.00 -38.77
CA ASP A 309 -11.36 5.26 -38.09
C ASP A 309 -11.31 6.44 -39.06
N PRO A 310 -12.31 7.33 -39.07
CA PRO A 310 -12.32 8.51 -39.96
C PRO A 310 -11.14 9.44 -39.60
N PRO A 311 -10.51 10.05 -40.59
CA PRO A 311 -9.35 10.91 -40.38
C PRO A 311 -9.69 12.05 -39.43
N VAL A 312 -8.91 12.19 -38.38
CA VAL A 312 -9.01 13.30 -37.41
C VAL A 312 -8.83 14.59 -38.15
N ALA A 313 -9.87 15.44 -38.17
CA ALA A 313 -9.86 16.74 -38.85
C ALA A 313 -8.72 17.59 -38.23
N GLU A 314 -7.83 18.08 -39.11
CA GLU A 314 -6.80 19.05 -38.74
C GLU A 314 -7.43 20.31 -38.12
N PRO A 315 -6.87 20.86 -37.04
CA PRO A 315 -7.34 22.13 -36.48
C PRO A 315 -7.04 23.24 -37.49
N ILE A 316 -8.09 23.91 -37.97
CA ILE A 316 -8.02 25.11 -38.80
C ILE A 316 -7.21 26.17 -38.04
N ARG A 317 -6.18 26.69 -38.68
CA ARG A 317 -5.27 27.74 -38.18
C ARG A 317 -6.02 29.07 -37.97
#